data_f86100c9bcddf94bb711d52fea662a76
#
_entry.id   f86100c9bcddf94bb711d52fea662a76
#
_cell.length_a   1.000
_cell.length_b   1.000
_cell.length_c   1.000
_cell.angle_alpha   90.00
_cell.angle_beta   90.00
_cell.angle_gamma   90.00
#
_symmetry.space_group_name_H-M   'P 1'
#
loop_
_entity.id
_entity.type
_entity.pdbx_description
1 polymer ?
#
loop_
_entity_poly.entity_id
_entity_poly.type
_entity_poly.pdbx_seq_one_letter_code
_entity_poly.pdbx_strand_id
1 'polypeptide(L)'
;MAFLWIHVPISRIWYSNLRKCYIKMLYISYKFTIMKEVLIIMWIADGWKEYEVIDTSKGEKLERWGDYLLVRPDPQVIWDTPRKNRGWKHMNGHYHRSSRGGGEWEFFDLPHQWELHYKDLTFNLKPFSFKHTGLFPEQAANWDWFGDKIRNAGRPVKVLNLFAYTGGATLAAARAGASVTHADASKGMVGWAKENAASS
;
A
#
# COMPACT_ATOMS: atom_id res chain seq x y z
N MET A 1 -7.22 12.20 -7.33
CA MET A 1 -8.40 12.19 -6.43
C MET A 1 -9.46 13.10 -7.03
N ALA A 2 -10.52 12.55 -7.57
CA ALA A 2 -11.67 13.32 -8.04
C ALA A 2 -12.83 13.01 -7.09
N PHE A 3 -13.22 13.98 -6.27
CA PHE A 3 -14.42 13.91 -5.44
C PHE A 3 -15.61 14.31 -6.30
N LEU A 4 -16.49 13.37 -6.56
CA LEU A 4 -17.80 13.66 -7.19
C LEU A 4 -18.78 14.04 -6.07
N TRP A 5 -19.12 15.33 -5.99
CA TRP A 5 -20.21 15.81 -5.15
C TRP A 5 -21.52 15.64 -5.89
N ILE A 6 -22.37 14.73 -5.43
CA ILE A 6 -23.75 14.65 -5.89
C ILE A 6 -24.60 15.54 -4.99
N HIS A 7 -25.05 16.66 -5.53
CA HIS A 7 -25.99 17.57 -4.87
C HIS A 7 -27.42 17.10 -5.17
N VAL A 8 -28.14 16.64 -4.14
CA VAL A 8 -29.58 16.33 -4.24
C VAL A 8 -30.34 17.49 -3.59
N PRO A 9 -31.21 18.22 -4.31
CA PRO A 9 -31.97 19.31 -3.74
C PRO A 9 -33.08 18.77 -2.81
N ILE A 10 -33.06 19.20 -1.56
CA ILE A 10 -34.12 18.89 -0.59
C ILE A 10 -35.24 19.93 -0.74
N SER A 11 -36.30 19.55 -1.45
CA SER A 11 -37.54 20.32 -1.45
C SER A 11 -38.31 20.10 -0.14
N ARG A 12 -38.83 21.20 0.42
CA ARG A 12 -39.61 21.29 1.70
C ARG A 12 -40.81 20.35 1.68
N ILE A 13 -40.87 19.42 2.64
CA ILE A 13 -42.12 18.72 2.96
C ILE A 13 -42.31 18.76 4.46
N TRP A 14 -43.41 19.41 4.89
CA TRP A 14 -43.92 19.42 6.24
C TRP A 14 -44.69 18.11 6.50
N TYR A 15 -44.26 17.28 7.46
CA TYR A 15 -45.05 16.15 7.94
C TYR A 15 -44.86 15.91 9.45
N SER A 16 -45.96 15.42 10.07
CA SER A 16 -46.15 15.18 11.50
C SER A 16 -45.07 14.24 12.15
N ASN A 17 -44.94 14.31 13.47
CA ASN A 17 -43.88 13.71 14.27
C ASN A 17 -43.63 12.19 14.06
N LEU A 18 -44.62 11.42 13.64
CA LEU A 18 -44.51 9.98 13.38
C LEU A 18 -43.74 9.70 12.09
N ARG A 19 -43.86 10.51 11.05
CA ARG A 19 -43.10 10.37 9.81
C ARG A 19 -41.62 10.77 9.99
N LYS A 20 -41.31 11.71 10.90
CA LYS A 20 -39.91 12.06 11.20
C LYS A 20 -39.13 10.90 11.78
N CYS A 21 -39.76 10.04 12.58
CA CYS A 21 -39.11 8.86 13.15
C CYS A 21 -38.83 7.79 12.08
N TYR A 22 -39.78 7.58 11.16
CA TYR A 22 -39.64 6.61 10.07
C TYR A 22 -38.59 7.03 9.04
N ILE A 23 -38.58 8.32 8.67
CA ILE A 23 -37.55 8.86 7.75
C ILE A 23 -36.16 8.83 8.40
N LYS A 24 -36.05 9.08 9.71
CA LYS A 24 -34.80 9.00 10.45
C LYS A 24 -34.29 7.55 10.54
N MET A 25 -35.19 6.59 10.72
CA MET A 25 -34.86 5.16 10.70
C MET A 25 -34.46 4.66 9.31
N LEU A 26 -35.15 5.09 8.25
CA LEU A 26 -34.76 4.78 6.86
C LEU A 26 -33.42 5.42 6.50
N TYR A 27 -33.16 6.65 6.93
CA TYR A 27 -31.90 7.33 6.69
C TYR A 27 -30.72 6.67 7.44
N ILE A 28 -30.94 6.19 8.66
CA ILE A 28 -29.94 5.42 9.42
C ILE A 28 -29.72 4.06 8.78
N SER A 29 -30.78 3.36 8.36
CA SER A 29 -30.68 2.08 7.65
C SER A 29 -29.96 2.22 6.31
N TYR A 30 -30.28 3.29 5.54
CA TYR A 30 -29.59 3.61 4.29
C TYR A 30 -28.09 3.92 4.48
N LYS A 31 -27.73 4.72 5.50
CA LYS A 31 -26.33 4.96 5.87
C LYS A 31 -25.61 3.67 6.30
N PHE A 32 -26.28 2.80 7.06
CA PHE A 32 -25.70 1.51 7.46
C PHE A 32 -25.51 0.57 6.27
N THR A 33 -26.42 0.56 5.32
CA THR A 33 -26.28 -0.24 4.06
C THR A 33 -25.15 0.30 3.20
N ILE A 34 -25.05 1.62 3.00
CA ILE A 34 -23.94 2.23 2.26
C ILE A 34 -22.60 1.99 2.97
N MET A 35 -22.54 2.09 4.29
CA MET A 35 -21.33 1.78 5.04
C MET A 35 -20.93 0.30 4.92
N LYS A 36 -21.90 -0.63 4.90
CA LYS A 36 -21.60 -2.05 4.63
C LYS A 36 -21.07 -2.28 3.22
N GLU A 37 -21.65 -1.63 2.22
CA GLU A 37 -21.19 -1.76 0.83
C GLU A 37 -19.81 -1.11 0.64
N VAL A 38 -19.52 0.02 1.28
CA VAL A 38 -18.20 0.66 1.25
C VAL A 38 -17.13 -0.19 1.96
N LEU A 39 -17.48 -0.87 3.05
CA LEU A 39 -16.57 -1.80 3.73
C LEU A 39 -16.30 -3.07 2.91
N ILE A 40 -17.27 -3.51 2.09
CA ILE A 40 -17.11 -4.67 1.20
C ILE A 40 -16.21 -4.35 -0.02
N ILE A 41 -16.04 -3.06 -0.36
CA ILE A 41 -15.22 -2.60 -1.52
C ILE A 41 -13.81 -2.17 -1.06
N MET A 42 -13.45 -2.32 0.21
CA MET A 42 -12.10 -2.00 0.66
C MET A 42 -11.12 -3.08 0.18
N TRP A 43 -10.24 -2.70 -0.72
CA TRP A 43 -9.13 -3.56 -1.15
C TRP A 43 -8.02 -3.52 -0.10
N ILE A 44 -7.61 -4.69 0.36
CA ILE A 44 -6.57 -4.86 1.38
C ILE A 44 -5.40 -5.60 0.73
N ALA A 45 -4.18 -5.18 1.05
CA ALA A 45 -2.96 -5.83 0.57
C ALA A 45 -2.61 -7.05 1.45
N ASP A 46 -3.52 -8.01 1.56
CA ASP A 46 -3.42 -9.22 2.39
C ASP A 46 -2.85 -10.45 1.66
N GLY A 47 -2.54 -10.31 0.38
CA GLY A 47 -1.98 -11.38 -0.45
C GLY A 47 -0.49 -11.67 -0.21
N TRP A 48 0.19 -10.93 0.65
CA TRP A 48 1.59 -11.13 0.98
C TRP A 48 1.81 -12.37 1.84
N LYS A 49 2.80 -13.19 1.46
CA LYS A 49 3.31 -14.30 2.29
C LYS A 49 4.60 -13.92 3.00
N GLU A 50 5.39 -13.06 2.38
CA GLU A 50 6.74 -12.69 2.82
C GLU A 50 6.82 -11.28 3.44
N TYR A 51 5.74 -10.50 3.41
CA TYR A 51 5.68 -9.20 4.06
C TYR A 51 4.55 -9.14 5.07
N GLU A 52 4.83 -8.54 6.23
CA GLU A 52 3.86 -8.34 7.30
C GLU A 52 4.25 -7.14 8.17
N VAL A 53 3.28 -6.34 8.57
CA VAL A 53 3.43 -5.39 9.69
C VAL A 53 3.10 -6.15 10.97
N ILE A 54 4.12 -6.47 11.77
CA ILE A 54 4.01 -7.31 12.96
C ILE A 54 3.47 -6.52 14.15
N ASP A 55 3.96 -5.29 14.34
CA ASP A 55 3.59 -4.43 15.48
C ASP A 55 3.87 -2.97 15.16
N THR A 56 3.16 -2.07 15.84
CA THR A 56 3.32 -0.62 15.67
C THR A 56 3.24 0.11 17.00
N SER A 57 4.19 1.00 17.27
CA SER A 57 4.23 1.81 18.50
C SER A 57 5.18 2.99 18.37
N LYS A 58 4.88 4.10 19.05
CA LYS A 58 5.76 5.27 19.21
C LYS A 58 6.31 5.83 17.90
N GLY A 59 5.47 5.96 16.88
CA GLY A 59 5.88 6.50 15.59
C GLY A 59 6.68 5.54 14.71
N GLU A 60 6.74 4.25 15.07
CA GLU A 60 7.48 3.24 14.33
C GLU A 60 6.65 1.99 14.08
N LYS A 61 7.06 1.23 13.09
CA LYS A 61 6.52 -0.07 12.75
C LYS A 61 7.63 -1.12 12.69
N LEU A 62 7.33 -2.28 13.26
CA LEU A 62 8.11 -3.50 13.12
C LEU A 62 7.53 -4.31 11.98
N GLU A 63 8.33 -4.59 10.98
CA GLU A 63 7.91 -5.27 9.75
C GLU A 63 8.79 -6.49 9.48
N ARG A 64 8.17 -7.54 8.91
CA ARG A 64 8.88 -8.66 8.30
C ARG A 64 8.99 -8.45 6.80
N TRP A 65 10.19 -8.63 6.27
CA TRP A 65 10.53 -8.51 4.85
C TRP A 65 11.32 -9.76 4.40
N GLY A 66 10.59 -10.80 4.01
CA GLY A 66 11.16 -12.13 3.83
C GLY A 66 11.59 -12.70 5.18
N ASP A 67 12.86 -13.01 5.31
CA ASP A 67 13.48 -13.52 6.55
C ASP A 67 13.94 -12.42 7.51
N TYR A 68 13.85 -11.15 7.10
CA TYR A 68 14.43 -10.02 7.85
C TYR A 68 13.37 -9.19 8.54
N LEU A 69 13.70 -8.73 9.77
CA LEU A 69 12.90 -7.81 10.56
C LEU A 69 13.47 -6.41 10.45
N LEU A 70 12.63 -5.46 10.06
CA LEU A 70 12.99 -4.05 9.96
C LEU A 70 12.13 -3.20 10.90
N VAL A 71 12.76 -2.20 11.52
CA VAL A 71 12.07 -1.13 12.23
C VAL A 71 12.22 0.16 11.44
N ARG A 72 11.08 0.78 11.12
CA ARG A 72 11.06 2.01 10.33
C ARG A 72 10.05 3.00 10.90
N PRO A 73 10.32 4.32 10.81
CA PRO A 73 9.38 5.34 11.26
C PRO A 73 8.12 5.36 10.39
N ASP A 74 6.97 5.45 11.07
CA ASP A 74 5.68 5.67 10.45
C ASP A 74 4.92 6.78 11.20
N PRO A 75 4.75 7.98 10.61
CA PRO A 75 4.11 9.11 11.27
C PRO A 75 2.61 8.90 11.52
N GLN A 76 2.00 7.88 10.93
CA GLN A 76 0.59 7.53 11.19
C GLN A 76 0.42 6.79 12.51
N VAL A 77 1.51 6.23 13.07
CA VAL A 77 1.53 5.51 14.36
C VAL A 77 1.63 6.52 15.50
N ILE A 78 0.49 7.10 15.89
CA ILE A 78 0.40 8.13 16.94
C ILE A 78 0.21 7.56 18.36
N TRP A 79 0.03 6.25 18.48
CA TRP A 79 -0.19 5.56 19.76
C TRP A 79 1.14 5.06 20.36
N ASP A 80 1.11 4.94 21.69
CA ASP A 80 2.21 4.39 22.48
C ASP A 80 1.72 3.11 23.18
N THR A 81 1.96 1.97 22.55
CA THR A 81 1.64 0.65 23.08
C THR A 81 2.90 -0.06 23.57
N PRO A 82 2.82 -0.96 24.57
CA PRO A 82 3.97 -1.73 25.00
C PRO A 82 4.54 -2.59 23.85
N ARG A 83 5.82 -2.42 23.56
CA ARG A 83 6.57 -3.20 22.54
C ARG A 83 6.88 -4.60 23.07
N LYS A 84 5.86 -5.48 23.11
CA LYS A 84 5.97 -6.84 23.65
C LYS A 84 6.56 -7.85 22.69
N ASN A 85 6.47 -7.59 21.37
CA ASN A 85 7.05 -8.48 20.37
C ASN A 85 8.57 -8.52 20.48
N ARG A 86 9.16 -9.72 20.44
CA ARG A 86 10.62 -9.91 20.51
C ARG A 86 11.36 -9.26 19.34
N GLY A 87 10.73 -9.15 18.19
CA GLY A 87 11.29 -8.51 17.00
C GLY A 87 11.78 -7.08 17.22
N TRP A 88 11.21 -6.34 18.15
CA TRP A 88 11.71 -5.02 18.56
C TRP A 88 13.11 -5.01 19.15
N LYS A 89 13.63 -6.17 19.59
CA LYS A 89 14.97 -6.35 20.15
C LYS A 89 15.87 -7.18 19.26
N HIS A 90 15.32 -7.79 18.21
CA HIS A 90 16.04 -8.72 17.32
C HIS A 90 15.81 -8.36 15.85
N MET A 91 15.65 -7.06 15.55
CA MET A 91 15.55 -6.57 14.18
C MET A 91 16.89 -6.71 13.46
N ASN A 92 16.85 -6.88 12.14
CA ASN A 92 18.03 -6.92 11.28
C ASN A 92 18.47 -5.52 10.82
N GLY A 93 17.54 -4.56 10.79
CA GLY A 93 17.83 -3.18 10.45
C GLY A 93 16.85 -2.20 11.10
N HIS A 94 17.35 -1.03 11.49
CA HIS A 94 16.54 0.05 12.06
C HIS A 94 16.87 1.38 11.36
N TYR A 95 15.85 2.06 10.86
CA TYR A 95 16.03 3.39 10.28
C TYR A 95 15.71 4.46 11.32
N HIS A 96 16.70 5.21 11.73
CA HIS A 96 16.58 6.32 12.67
C HIS A 96 16.30 7.62 11.94
N ARG A 97 15.18 8.27 12.28
CA ARG A 97 14.81 9.56 11.69
C ARG A 97 15.59 10.69 12.37
N SER A 98 16.24 11.53 11.57
CA SER A 98 16.86 12.76 12.04
C SER A 98 15.82 13.86 12.29
N SER A 99 16.01 14.66 13.33
CA SER A 99 15.21 15.86 13.61
C SER A 99 15.39 16.96 12.55
N ARG A 100 16.47 16.91 11.78
CA ARG A 100 16.81 17.88 10.72
C ARG A 100 16.31 17.44 9.33
N GLY A 101 15.53 16.35 9.26
CA GLY A 101 15.11 15.70 8.02
C GLY A 101 16.06 14.58 7.59
N GLY A 102 15.53 13.61 6.84
CA GLY A 102 16.27 12.40 6.48
C GLY A 102 16.46 11.46 7.68
N GLY A 103 17.55 10.73 7.71
CA GLY A 103 17.93 9.78 8.75
C GLY A 103 18.95 8.78 8.23
N GLU A 104 19.24 7.78 9.02
CA GLU A 104 20.24 6.76 8.71
C GLU A 104 19.77 5.35 9.12
N TRP A 105 20.30 4.35 8.43
CA TRP A 105 20.10 2.95 8.77
C TRP A 105 21.15 2.46 9.74
N GLU A 106 20.72 1.81 10.79
CA GLU A 106 21.55 0.97 11.64
C GLU A 106 21.34 -0.50 11.20
N PHE A 107 22.42 -1.18 10.86
CA PHE A 107 22.42 -2.56 10.40
C PHE A 107 22.96 -3.48 11.47
N PHE A 108 22.24 -4.58 11.74
CA PHE A 108 22.68 -5.62 12.68
C PHE A 108 23.09 -6.89 11.93
N ASP A 109 22.15 -7.49 11.20
CA ASP A 109 22.41 -8.66 10.36
C ASP A 109 21.45 -8.58 9.15
N LEU A 110 21.60 -7.53 8.35
CA LEU A 110 20.83 -7.29 7.14
C LEU A 110 21.77 -7.35 5.93
N PRO A 111 21.48 -8.16 4.91
CA PRO A 111 22.26 -8.18 3.69
C PRO A 111 22.12 -6.85 2.92
N HIS A 112 23.10 -6.57 2.06
CA HIS A 112 23.05 -5.39 1.20
C HIS A 112 21.89 -5.43 0.21
N GLN A 113 21.43 -6.62 -0.16
CA GLN A 113 20.30 -6.85 -1.05
C GLN A 113 19.70 -8.23 -0.75
N TRP A 114 18.36 -8.32 -0.86
CA TRP A 114 17.61 -9.58 -0.78
C TRP A 114 16.42 -9.54 -1.70
N GLU A 115 15.78 -10.67 -1.92
CA GLU A 115 14.57 -10.79 -2.73
C GLU A 115 13.32 -10.87 -1.87
N LEU A 116 12.20 -10.37 -2.39
CA LEU A 116 10.87 -10.50 -1.82
C LEU A 116 9.89 -10.89 -2.92
N HIS A 117 9.02 -11.84 -2.64
CA HIS A 117 8.09 -12.36 -3.62
C HIS A 117 6.65 -11.92 -3.33
N TYR A 118 5.96 -11.49 -4.39
CA TYR A 118 4.53 -11.29 -4.38
C TYR A 118 3.89 -12.09 -5.51
N LYS A 119 3.21 -13.20 -5.14
CA LYS A 119 2.72 -14.18 -6.12
C LYS A 119 3.88 -14.70 -6.96
N ASP A 120 3.89 -14.41 -8.24
CA ASP A 120 4.90 -14.80 -9.22
C ASP A 120 5.84 -13.64 -9.63
N LEU A 121 5.82 -12.54 -8.89
CA LEU A 121 6.72 -11.40 -9.07
C LEU A 121 7.85 -11.46 -8.04
N THR A 122 9.06 -11.16 -8.48
CA THR A 122 10.26 -11.06 -7.65
C THR A 122 10.74 -9.61 -7.58
N PHE A 123 10.99 -9.13 -6.40
CA PHE A 123 11.49 -7.78 -6.15
C PHE A 123 12.83 -7.83 -5.43
N ASN A 124 13.84 -7.25 -6.02
CA ASN A 124 15.14 -7.03 -5.39
C ASN A 124 15.02 -5.84 -4.43
N LEU A 125 15.30 -6.05 -3.17
CA LEU A 125 15.21 -5.04 -2.12
C LEU A 125 16.60 -4.70 -1.61
N LYS A 126 16.79 -3.43 -1.24
CA LYS A 126 18.01 -2.96 -0.55
C LYS A 126 17.68 -1.73 0.27
N PRO A 127 18.33 -1.52 1.42
CA PRO A 127 18.23 -0.28 2.15
C PRO A 127 18.67 0.89 1.27
N PHE A 128 17.92 1.95 1.30
CA PHE A 128 18.19 3.13 0.48
C PHE A 128 18.41 4.36 1.36
N SER A 129 18.92 5.45 0.82
CA SER A 129 19.27 6.68 1.56
C SER A 129 18.16 7.29 2.41
N PHE A 130 16.94 6.80 2.27
CA PHE A 130 15.79 7.09 3.12
C PHE A 130 15.30 5.80 3.76
N LYS A 131 14.22 5.88 4.56
CA LYS A 131 13.57 4.71 5.20
C LYS A 131 13.06 3.63 4.23
N HIS A 132 13.22 3.82 2.94
CA HIS A 132 12.67 2.95 1.91
C HIS A 132 13.60 1.78 1.57
N THR A 133 13.01 0.68 1.14
CA THR A 133 13.69 -0.57 0.78
C THR A 133 13.56 -0.92 -0.71
N GLY A 134 12.94 -0.04 -1.49
CA GLY A 134 12.69 -0.24 -2.91
C GLY A 134 11.28 -0.72 -3.25
N LEU A 135 10.42 -0.97 -2.26
CA LEU A 135 9.06 -1.45 -2.51
C LEU A 135 8.05 -0.79 -1.55
N PHE A 136 6.81 -0.67 -2.02
CA PHE A 136 5.65 -0.24 -1.25
C PHE A 136 4.63 -1.38 -1.22
N PRO A 137 4.67 -2.26 -0.21
CA PRO A 137 3.83 -3.46 -0.17
C PRO A 137 2.33 -3.18 -0.17
N GLU A 138 1.90 -2.05 0.38
CA GLU A 138 0.50 -1.62 0.37
C GLU A 138 -0.06 -1.44 -1.03
N GLN A 139 0.79 -1.22 -2.03
CA GLN A 139 0.38 -1.09 -3.43
C GLN A 139 -0.08 -2.40 -4.07
N ALA A 140 0.17 -3.53 -3.42
CA ALA A 140 -0.28 -4.83 -3.91
C ALA A 140 -1.81 -4.90 -4.10
N ALA A 141 -2.59 -4.23 -3.26
CA ALA A 141 -4.03 -4.08 -3.44
C ALA A 141 -4.39 -3.43 -4.81
N ASN A 142 -3.65 -2.39 -5.19
CA ASN A 142 -3.82 -1.75 -6.49
C ASN A 142 -3.36 -2.66 -7.63
N TRP A 143 -2.25 -3.40 -7.44
CA TRP A 143 -1.73 -4.33 -8.46
C TRP A 143 -2.74 -5.42 -8.78
N ASP A 144 -3.37 -5.98 -7.77
CA ASP A 144 -4.42 -6.97 -7.93
C ASP A 144 -5.63 -6.40 -8.62
N TRP A 145 -6.11 -5.23 -8.18
CA TRP A 145 -7.26 -4.56 -8.76
C TRP A 145 -7.09 -4.26 -10.26
N PHE A 146 -6.00 -3.58 -10.65
CA PHE A 146 -5.82 -3.27 -12.07
C PHE A 146 -5.40 -4.50 -12.88
N GLY A 147 -4.70 -5.46 -12.27
CA GLY A 147 -4.38 -6.73 -12.90
C GLY A 147 -5.62 -7.48 -13.33
N ASP A 148 -6.66 -7.54 -12.51
CA ASP A 148 -7.95 -8.12 -12.85
C ASP A 148 -8.63 -7.35 -14.00
N LYS A 149 -8.58 -6.02 -13.98
CA LYS A 149 -9.11 -5.19 -15.08
C LYS A 149 -8.39 -5.46 -16.40
N ILE A 150 -7.07 -5.61 -16.38
CA ILE A 150 -6.26 -5.90 -17.57
C ILE A 150 -6.62 -7.29 -18.12
N ARG A 151 -6.61 -8.34 -17.28
CA ARG A 151 -6.94 -9.71 -17.68
C ARG A 151 -8.34 -9.84 -18.29
N ASN A 152 -9.30 -9.11 -17.75
CA ASN A 152 -10.71 -9.16 -18.16
C ASN A 152 -11.10 -8.11 -19.20
N ALA A 153 -10.14 -7.38 -19.78
CA ALA A 153 -10.44 -6.30 -20.74
C ALA A 153 -10.99 -6.79 -22.09
N GLY A 154 -10.80 -8.06 -22.46
CA GLY A 154 -11.20 -8.62 -23.76
C GLY A 154 -10.49 -8.00 -24.97
N ARG A 155 -9.44 -7.19 -24.75
CA ARG A 155 -8.65 -6.52 -25.79
C ARG A 155 -7.22 -6.26 -25.30
N PRO A 156 -6.24 -6.02 -26.18
CA PRO A 156 -4.92 -5.58 -25.80
C PRO A 156 -4.98 -4.27 -24.97
N VAL A 157 -4.26 -4.24 -23.85
CA VAL A 157 -4.21 -3.08 -22.96
C VAL A 157 -2.81 -2.45 -23.03
N LYS A 158 -2.75 -1.13 -23.18
CA LYS A 158 -1.53 -0.34 -23.05
C LYS A 158 -1.61 0.47 -21.76
N VAL A 159 -0.56 0.41 -20.96
CA VAL A 159 -0.45 1.11 -19.66
C VAL A 159 0.73 2.06 -19.70
N LEU A 160 0.52 3.30 -19.28
CA LEU A 160 1.55 4.26 -18.98
C LEU A 160 1.67 4.39 -17.47
N ASN A 161 2.80 3.93 -16.89
CA ASN A 161 3.11 4.09 -15.48
C ASN A 161 4.07 5.27 -15.30
N LEU A 162 3.60 6.35 -14.66
CA LEU A 162 4.35 7.56 -14.36
C LEU A 162 4.83 7.55 -12.91
N PHE A 163 5.99 8.16 -12.67
CA PHE A 163 6.65 8.11 -11.34
C PHE A 163 6.83 6.66 -10.88
N ALA A 164 7.31 5.85 -11.81
CA ALA A 164 7.13 4.41 -11.76
C ALA A 164 8.07 3.70 -10.78
N TYR A 165 9.00 4.45 -10.16
CA TYR A 165 9.90 4.00 -9.10
C TYR A 165 10.67 2.74 -9.51
N THR A 166 10.73 1.71 -8.65
CA THR A 166 11.42 0.43 -8.90
C THR A 166 10.59 -0.57 -9.71
N GLY A 167 9.44 -0.16 -10.24
CA GLY A 167 8.68 -0.92 -11.22
C GLY A 167 7.60 -1.85 -10.68
N GLY A 168 7.22 -1.80 -9.40
CA GLY A 168 6.21 -2.71 -8.84
C GLY A 168 4.91 -2.75 -9.65
N ALA A 169 4.30 -1.58 -9.91
CA ALA A 169 3.08 -1.50 -10.73
C ALA A 169 3.33 -1.84 -12.21
N THR A 170 4.53 -1.55 -12.73
CA THR A 170 4.93 -1.91 -14.10
C THR A 170 4.93 -3.43 -14.30
N LEU A 171 5.58 -4.14 -13.39
CA LEU A 171 5.67 -5.60 -13.44
C LEU A 171 4.31 -6.27 -13.25
N ALA A 172 3.54 -5.79 -12.30
CA ALA A 172 2.19 -6.30 -12.07
C ALA A 172 1.27 -6.11 -13.29
N ALA A 173 1.34 -4.96 -13.98
CA ALA A 173 0.57 -4.71 -15.19
C ALA A 173 1.06 -5.55 -16.38
N ALA A 174 2.38 -5.67 -16.55
CA ALA A 174 2.97 -6.51 -17.60
C ALA A 174 2.61 -7.99 -17.39
N ARG A 175 2.69 -8.48 -16.16
CA ARG A 175 2.30 -9.85 -15.78
C ARG A 175 0.81 -10.12 -16.02
N ALA A 176 -0.03 -9.10 -15.89
CA ALA A 176 -1.45 -9.20 -16.24
C ALA A 176 -1.74 -9.20 -17.76
N GLY A 177 -0.73 -9.04 -18.61
CA GLY A 177 -0.82 -9.07 -20.07
C GLY A 177 -0.87 -7.69 -20.75
N ALA A 178 -0.54 -6.60 -20.04
CA ALA A 178 -0.49 -5.28 -20.66
C ALA A 178 0.87 -5.01 -21.34
N SER A 179 0.85 -4.19 -22.39
CA SER A 179 2.05 -3.51 -22.89
C SER A 179 2.28 -2.25 -22.05
N VAL A 180 3.39 -2.21 -21.30
CA VAL A 180 3.63 -1.15 -20.30
C VAL A 180 4.76 -0.21 -20.73
N THR A 181 4.49 1.08 -20.64
CA THR A 181 5.54 2.12 -20.69
C THR A 181 5.84 2.56 -19.26
N HIS A 182 7.08 2.32 -18.82
CA HIS A 182 7.60 2.74 -17.52
C HIS A 182 8.31 4.08 -17.65
N ALA A 183 7.93 5.08 -16.88
CA ALA A 183 8.53 6.40 -16.88
C ALA A 183 8.86 6.88 -15.46
N ASP A 184 10.14 7.14 -15.21
CA ASP A 184 10.66 7.73 -13.99
C ASP A 184 11.79 8.70 -14.31
N ALA A 185 11.89 9.79 -13.57
CA ALA A 185 12.94 10.80 -13.75
C ALA A 185 14.31 10.32 -13.24
N SER A 186 14.34 9.37 -12.30
CA SER A 186 15.55 8.84 -11.71
C SER A 186 16.10 7.67 -12.53
N LYS A 187 17.27 7.87 -13.15
CA LYS A 187 17.98 6.78 -13.85
C LYS A 187 18.25 5.56 -12.95
N GLY A 188 18.53 5.80 -11.66
CA GLY A 188 18.75 4.72 -10.69
C GLY A 188 17.50 3.89 -10.45
N MET A 189 16.32 4.52 -10.35
CA MET A 189 15.05 3.81 -10.20
C MET A 189 14.69 3.02 -11.46
N VAL A 190 14.92 3.58 -12.65
CA VAL A 190 14.73 2.86 -13.92
C VAL A 190 15.68 1.67 -14.03
N GLY A 191 16.95 1.81 -13.59
CA GLY A 191 17.90 0.71 -13.50
C GLY A 191 17.39 -0.42 -12.60
N TRP A 192 16.95 -0.06 -11.40
CA TRP A 192 16.39 -1.01 -10.44
C TRP A 192 15.11 -1.69 -10.95
N ALA A 193 14.25 -0.96 -11.66
CA ALA A 193 13.07 -1.54 -12.29
C ALA A 193 13.44 -2.59 -13.36
N LYS A 194 14.55 -2.41 -14.09
CA LYS A 194 15.07 -3.40 -15.04
C LYS A 194 15.61 -4.65 -14.32
N GLU A 195 16.30 -4.47 -13.19
CA GLU A 195 16.75 -5.58 -12.33
C GLU A 195 15.54 -6.40 -11.86
N ASN A 196 14.50 -5.75 -11.34
CA ASN A 196 13.26 -6.41 -10.92
C ASN A 196 12.55 -7.12 -12.09
N ALA A 197 12.56 -6.53 -13.28
CA ALA A 197 11.98 -7.15 -14.47
C ALA A 197 12.77 -8.38 -14.94
N ALA A 198 14.07 -8.41 -14.71
CA ALA A 198 14.91 -9.57 -15.06
C ALA A 198 14.75 -10.74 -14.07
N SER A 199 14.38 -10.42 -12.81
CA SER A 199 14.14 -11.42 -11.75
C SER A 199 12.70 -11.97 -11.74
N SER A 200 11.74 -11.28 -12.37
CA SER A 200 10.30 -11.65 -12.43
C SER A 200 9.97 -12.33 -13.75
#